data_d95a73ef42452f16b36b08303de112ca
#
_entry.id   d95a73ef42452f16b36b08303de112ca
#
_cell.length_a   1.000
_cell.length_b   1.000
_cell.length_c   1.000
_cell.angle_alpha   90.00
_cell.angle_beta   90.00
_cell.angle_gamma   90.00
#
_symmetry.space_group_name_H-M   'P 1'
#
loop_
_entity.id
_entity.type
_entity.pdbx_description
1 polymer ?
#
loop_
_entity_poly.entity_id
_entity_poly.type
_entity_poly.pdbx_seq_one_letter_code
_entity_poly.pdbx_strand_id
1 'polypeptide(L)'
;VLDVKAAKKITTGWDSRCDLLATTFWPGPLTIILERNPSVPKEACGGLDTIAVRSPHHKVARELLIAFGSTISAPSANISGFTSPTTAAHVHDDFGESLYILDGGACRDGIESTVLSMVKDPKILRLGAVSQQEISEIIGEVTRVDSITQSESPGTKGKHYAPKTKLVLRNRKEIVQDTNNKTVYLLLEGDEIAGHYTIQMPRNATEYAKKLYGAIR
;
A
#
# COMPACT_ATOMS: atom_id res chain seq x y z
N VAL A 1 10.56 -9.90 -1.38
CA VAL A 1 11.27 -11.14 -1.01
C VAL A 1 10.35 -12.34 -1.08
N LEU A 2 10.88 -13.54 -1.30
CA LEU A 2 10.08 -14.76 -1.31
C LEU A 2 9.64 -15.18 0.11
N ASP A 3 10.54 -15.08 1.08
CA ASP A 3 10.39 -15.59 2.43
C ASP A 3 11.28 -14.86 3.45
N VAL A 4 11.21 -15.26 4.71
CA VAL A 4 12.03 -14.75 5.83
C VAL A 4 13.52 -14.99 5.60
N LYS A 5 13.89 -16.14 5.01
CA LYS A 5 15.31 -16.45 4.72
C LYS A 5 15.91 -15.46 3.72
N ALA A 6 15.13 -15.09 2.70
CA ALA A 6 15.53 -14.08 1.74
C ALA A 6 15.59 -12.68 2.38
N ALA A 7 14.66 -12.34 3.28
CA ALA A 7 14.67 -11.08 4.00
C ALA A 7 15.92 -10.93 4.88
N LYS A 8 16.25 -11.95 5.68
CA LYS A 8 17.44 -11.95 6.57
C LYS A 8 18.76 -11.77 5.82
N LYS A 9 18.84 -12.12 4.53
CA LYS A 9 20.05 -11.92 3.71
C LYS A 9 20.29 -10.44 3.35
N ILE A 10 19.25 -9.65 3.24
CA ILE A 10 19.31 -8.26 2.75
C ILE A 10 19.07 -7.22 3.84
N THR A 11 18.77 -7.67 5.06
CA THR A 11 18.56 -6.81 6.24
C THR A 11 19.57 -7.11 7.34
N THR A 12 19.76 -6.15 8.25
CA THR A 12 20.38 -6.36 9.55
C THR A 12 19.39 -6.00 10.66
N GLY A 13 19.62 -6.45 11.89
CA GLY A 13 18.71 -6.16 13.01
C GLY A 13 17.41 -6.96 13.04
N TRP A 14 17.32 -8.06 12.28
CA TRP A 14 16.18 -8.97 12.33
C TRP A 14 16.12 -9.72 13.65
N ASP A 15 15.11 -9.46 14.48
CA ASP A 15 14.90 -10.07 15.79
C ASP A 15 13.70 -11.03 15.84
N SER A 16 13.40 -11.60 17.02
CA SER A 16 12.28 -12.52 17.23
C SER A 16 10.91 -11.88 16.97
N ARG A 17 10.77 -10.55 17.18
CA ARG A 17 9.52 -9.83 16.87
C ARG A 17 9.26 -9.83 15.36
N CYS A 18 10.33 -9.66 14.56
CA CYS A 18 10.25 -9.77 13.11
C CYS A 18 9.85 -11.17 12.66
N ASP A 19 10.34 -12.23 13.34
CA ASP A 19 9.94 -13.61 13.04
C ASP A 19 8.45 -13.82 13.37
N LEU A 20 7.94 -13.33 14.49
CA LEU A 20 6.51 -13.40 14.86
C LEU A 20 5.62 -12.66 13.85
N LEU A 21 5.99 -11.43 13.48
CA LEU A 21 5.27 -10.62 12.49
C LEU A 21 5.24 -11.32 11.12
N ALA A 22 6.38 -11.83 10.68
CA ALA A 22 6.47 -12.53 9.40
C ALA A 22 5.68 -13.85 9.41
N THR A 23 5.68 -14.60 10.50
CA THR A 23 4.89 -15.83 10.63
C THR A 23 3.39 -15.55 10.55
N THR A 24 2.95 -14.43 11.09
CA THR A 24 1.53 -14.06 11.13
C THR A 24 1.06 -13.41 9.83
N PHE A 25 1.85 -12.48 9.27
CA PHE A 25 1.38 -11.62 8.19
C PHE A 25 2.03 -11.89 6.82
N TRP A 26 3.02 -12.79 6.74
CA TRP A 26 3.65 -13.16 5.47
C TRP A 26 3.32 -14.61 5.06
N PRO A 27 3.09 -14.83 3.78
CA PRO A 27 3.01 -13.84 2.69
C PRO A 27 1.77 -12.97 2.81
N GLY A 28 1.95 -11.63 2.73
CA GLY A 28 0.81 -10.72 2.95
C GLY A 28 1.16 -9.22 2.92
N PRO A 29 0.21 -8.39 3.42
CA PRO A 29 0.26 -6.95 3.26
C PRO A 29 0.98 -6.21 4.42
N LEU A 30 1.99 -6.81 5.04
CA LEU A 30 2.88 -6.15 5.98
C LEU A 30 4.25 -5.93 5.36
N THR A 31 4.71 -4.68 5.36
CA THR A 31 6.08 -4.29 5.00
C THR A 31 6.85 -3.97 6.27
N ILE A 32 8.01 -4.57 6.45
CA ILE A 32 8.91 -4.35 7.59
C ILE A 32 10.13 -3.57 7.11
N ILE A 33 10.45 -2.46 7.79
CA ILE A 33 11.66 -1.68 7.54
C ILE A 33 12.71 -2.04 8.61
N LEU A 34 13.89 -2.36 8.12
CA LEU A 34 15.08 -2.65 8.93
C LEU A 34 16.31 -1.94 8.35
N GLU A 35 17.42 -1.99 9.05
CA GLU A 35 18.69 -1.56 8.48
C GLU A 35 19.05 -2.43 7.28
N ARG A 36 19.56 -1.79 6.24
CA ARG A 36 19.99 -2.43 5.00
C ARG A 36 21.30 -3.20 5.25
N ASN A 37 21.36 -4.45 4.80
CA ASN A 37 22.65 -5.14 4.77
C ASN A 37 23.61 -4.40 3.82
N PRO A 38 24.87 -4.14 4.20
CA PRO A 38 25.85 -3.45 3.35
C PRO A 38 26.04 -4.04 1.94
N SER A 39 25.78 -5.34 1.77
CA SER A 39 25.85 -6.01 0.46
C SER A 39 24.77 -5.57 -0.54
N VAL A 40 23.70 -4.90 -0.06
CA VAL A 40 22.65 -4.39 -0.93
C VAL A 40 23.00 -2.95 -1.35
N PRO A 41 23.00 -2.62 -2.66
CA PRO A 41 23.25 -1.26 -3.12
C PRO A 41 22.25 -0.24 -2.55
N LYS A 42 22.69 0.97 -2.20
CA LYS A 42 21.81 2.03 -1.68
C LYS A 42 20.73 2.43 -2.70
N GLU A 43 21.05 2.35 -3.96
CA GLU A 43 20.15 2.64 -5.09
C GLU A 43 18.88 1.77 -5.04
N ALA A 44 19.01 0.51 -4.61
CA ALA A 44 17.88 -0.40 -4.43
C ALA A 44 16.95 0.00 -3.28
N CYS A 45 17.40 0.92 -2.41
CA CYS A 45 16.69 1.40 -1.22
C CYS A 45 16.37 2.90 -1.30
N GLY A 46 16.43 3.50 -2.50
CA GLY A 46 16.20 4.94 -2.67
C GLY A 46 17.26 5.82 -2.00
N GLY A 47 18.49 5.33 -1.86
CA GLY A 47 19.61 6.04 -1.24
C GLY A 47 19.66 5.94 0.30
N LEU A 48 18.72 5.21 0.93
CA LEU A 48 18.61 5.08 2.37
C LEU A 48 19.53 3.98 2.94
N ASP A 49 19.84 4.09 4.22
CA ASP A 49 20.52 3.03 4.98
C ASP A 49 19.53 2.00 5.57
N THR A 50 18.25 2.17 5.31
CA THR A 50 17.17 1.25 5.64
C THR A 50 16.60 0.61 4.39
N ILE A 51 15.98 -0.56 4.56
CA ILE A 51 15.32 -1.30 3.48
C ILE A 51 13.93 -1.76 3.92
N ALA A 52 12.94 -1.54 3.08
CA ALA A 52 11.58 -2.02 3.26
C ALA A 52 11.41 -3.38 2.59
N VAL A 53 11.07 -4.41 3.35
CA VAL A 53 10.93 -5.79 2.86
C VAL A 53 9.51 -6.30 3.04
N ARG A 54 9.01 -7.02 2.05
CA ARG A 54 7.70 -7.69 2.10
C ARG A 54 7.73 -9.00 1.33
N SER A 55 7.05 -10.03 1.86
CA SER A 55 6.73 -11.24 1.10
C SER A 55 5.32 -11.12 0.54
N PRO A 56 5.14 -11.01 -0.79
CA PRO A 56 3.82 -10.84 -1.39
C PRO A 56 3.01 -12.14 -1.32
N HIS A 57 1.70 -12.03 -1.09
CA HIS A 57 0.78 -13.17 -1.13
C HIS A 57 0.42 -13.58 -2.56
N HIS A 58 0.49 -12.65 -3.51
CA HIS A 58 -0.02 -12.84 -4.86
C HIS A 58 0.74 -13.96 -5.61
N LYS A 59 -0.01 -14.94 -6.16
CA LYS A 59 0.56 -16.13 -6.81
C LYS A 59 1.57 -15.79 -7.91
N VAL A 60 1.19 -14.94 -8.86
CA VAL A 60 2.06 -14.53 -9.98
C VAL A 60 3.33 -13.84 -9.50
N ALA A 61 3.23 -12.94 -8.49
CA ALA A 61 4.38 -12.27 -7.92
C ALA A 61 5.34 -13.26 -7.22
N ARG A 62 4.80 -14.28 -6.57
CA ARG A 62 5.61 -15.34 -5.93
C ARG A 62 6.29 -16.25 -6.97
N GLU A 63 5.57 -16.63 -8.02
CA GLU A 63 6.14 -17.40 -9.15
C GLU A 63 7.26 -16.61 -9.82
N LEU A 64 7.08 -15.31 -10.03
CA LEU A 64 8.13 -14.44 -10.56
C LEU A 64 9.36 -14.42 -9.63
N LEU A 65 9.19 -14.28 -8.31
CA LEU A 65 10.30 -14.32 -7.35
C LEU A 65 11.02 -15.68 -7.35
N ILE A 66 10.28 -16.77 -7.49
CA ILE A 66 10.85 -18.13 -7.59
C ILE A 66 11.67 -18.27 -8.88
N ALA A 67 11.09 -17.87 -10.01
CA ALA A 67 11.74 -17.96 -11.32
C ALA A 67 12.99 -17.06 -11.42
N PHE A 68 12.91 -15.86 -10.80
CA PHE A 68 14.04 -14.93 -10.75
C PHE A 68 15.17 -15.41 -9.82
N GLY A 69 14.82 -16.19 -8.79
CA GLY A 69 15.79 -16.77 -7.85
C GLY A 69 16.44 -15.78 -6.87
N SER A 70 15.92 -14.54 -6.79
CA SER A 70 16.47 -13.49 -5.93
C SER A 70 15.38 -12.52 -5.44
N THR A 71 15.79 -11.46 -4.76
CA THR A 71 14.91 -10.38 -4.34
C THR A 71 14.68 -9.38 -5.48
N ILE A 72 13.51 -8.74 -5.49
CA ILE A 72 13.12 -7.75 -6.50
C ILE A 72 12.79 -6.43 -5.79
N SER A 73 13.40 -5.34 -6.24
CA SER A 73 13.01 -3.99 -5.83
C SER A 73 11.82 -3.54 -6.69
N ALA A 74 10.71 -3.19 -6.04
CA ALA A 74 9.46 -2.87 -6.72
C ALA A 74 8.84 -1.60 -6.13
N PRO A 75 8.88 -0.47 -6.84
CA PRO A 75 8.09 0.72 -6.51
C PRO A 75 6.62 0.51 -6.84
N SER A 76 5.75 1.46 -6.46
CA SER A 76 4.36 1.47 -6.94
C SER A 76 4.30 1.75 -8.45
N ALA A 77 3.40 1.05 -9.15
CA ALA A 77 3.26 1.15 -10.60
C ALA A 77 2.27 2.26 -11.01
N ASN A 78 2.47 3.49 -10.49
CA ASN A 78 1.69 4.68 -10.81
C ASN A 78 2.60 5.89 -11.01
N ILE A 79 2.09 6.92 -11.66
CA ILE A 79 2.75 8.23 -11.70
C ILE A 79 2.80 8.77 -10.27
N SER A 80 3.97 9.28 -9.86
CA SER A 80 4.18 9.78 -8.49
C SER A 80 3.14 10.81 -8.07
N GLY A 81 2.60 10.64 -6.86
CA GLY A 81 1.58 11.52 -6.28
C GLY A 81 0.14 11.10 -6.59
N PHE A 82 -0.09 10.27 -7.60
CA PHE A 82 -1.44 9.80 -7.95
C PHE A 82 -1.83 8.52 -7.20
N THR A 83 -3.10 8.13 -7.35
CA THR A 83 -3.68 6.92 -6.76
C THR A 83 -3.01 5.66 -7.30
N SER A 84 -2.66 4.72 -6.42
CA SER A 84 -2.06 3.45 -6.82
C SER A 84 -3.01 2.62 -7.71
N PRO A 85 -2.48 1.89 -8.72
CA PRO A 85 -3.26 1.02 -9.57
C PRO A 85 -3.71 -0.22 -8.80
N THR A 86 -4.91 -0.72 -9.14
CA THR A 86 -5.45 -1.96 -8.58
C THR A 86 -5.72 -3.02 -9.65
N THR A 87 -5.48 -2.69 -10.92
CA THR A 87 -5.61 -3.60 -12.08
C THR A 87 -4.51 -3.32 -13.09
N ALA A 88 -4.26 -4.25 -14.00
CA ALA A 88 -3.34 -4.06 -15.13
C ALA A 88 -3.78 -2.90 -16.04
N ALA A 89 -5.08 -2.73 -16.25
CA ALA A 89 -5.63 -1.61 -17.02
C ALA A 89 -5.23 -0.26 -16.42
N HIS A 90 -5.27 -0.09 -15.10
CA HIS A 90 -4.83 1.15 -14.44
C HIS A 90 -3.33 1.44 -14.66
N VAL A 91 -2.49 0.42 -14.74
CA VAL A 91 -1.06 0.59 -15.05
C VAL A 91 -0.89 0.99 -16.50
N HIS A 92 -1.63 0.36 -17.41
CA HIS A 92 -1.64 0.71 -18.82
C HIS A 92 -2.13 2.15 -19.06
N ASP A 93 -3.15 2.60 -18.33
CA ASP A 93 -3.65 3.99 -18.41
C ASP A 93 -2.59 5.03 -18.00
N ASP A 94 -1.70 4.68 -17.07
CA ASP A 94 -0.65 5.57 -16.59
C ASP A 94 0.61 5.55 -17.49
N PHE A 95 0.96 4.40 -18.08
CA PHE A 95 2.24 4.20 -18.78
C PHE A 95 2.12 3.80 -20.26
N GLY A 96 0.92 3.45 -20.73
CA GLY A 96 0.69 2.99 -22.10
C GLY A 96 1.52 1.74 -22.43
N GLU A 97 1.96 1.65 -23.68
CA GLU A 97 2.78 0.54 -24.20
C GLU A 97 4.26 0.62 -23.76
N SER A 98 4.66 1.62 -22.99
CA SER A 98 6.06 1.82 -22.58
C SER A 98 6.53 0.88 -21.48
N LEU A 99 5.61 0.13 -20.86
CA LEU A 99 5.91 -0.76 -19.73
C LEU A 99 5.34 -2.15 -19.96
N TYR A 100 6.18 -3.17 -19.76
CA TYR A 100 5.72 -4.56 -19.71
C TYR A 100 4.88 -4.80 -18.47
N ILE A 101 3.66 -5.31 -18.64
CA ILE A 101 2.73 -5.59 -17.55
C ILE A 101 2.49 -7.11 -17.48
N LEU A 102 2.86 -7.69 -16.35
CA LEU A 102 2.49 -9.06 -15.99
C LEU A 102 1.14 -9.02 -15.28
N ASP A 103 0.06 -9.26 -16.02
CA ASP A 103 -1.30 -9.18 -15.47
C ASP A 103 -1.57 -10.35 -14.53
N GLY A 104 -1.75 -10.06 -13.28
CA GLY A 104 -2.15 -11.00 -12.24
C GLY A 104 -3.62 -10.88 -11.83
N GLY A 105 -4.41 -10.04 -12.52
CA GLY A 105 -5.78 -9.70 -12.14
C GLY A 105 -5.85 -8.53 -11.14
N ALA A 106 -7.04 -8.29 -10.61
CA ALA A 106 -7.29 -7.23 -9.66
C ALA A 106 -6.61 -7.48 -8.30
N CYS A 107 -6.13 -6.39 -7.66
CA CYS A 107 -5.54 -6.47 -6.32
C CYS A 107 -6.56 -6.97 -5.30
N ARG A 108 -6.12 -7.91 -4.44
CA ARG A 108 -6.98 -8.50 -3.39
C ARG A 108 -7.39 -7.48 -2.34
N ASP A 109 -6.43 -6.70 -1.83
CA ASP A 109 -6.64 -5.81 -0.68
C ASP A 109 -7.02 -4.38 -1.13
N GLY A 110 -6.66 -3.99 -2.37
CA GLY A 110 -7.03 -2.72 -3.01
C GLY A 110 -6.36 -1.47 -2.45
N ILE A 111 -5.72 -1.57 -1.29
CA ILE A 111 -4.89 -0.54 -0.66
C ILE A 111 -3.48 -1.08 -0.41
N GLU A 112 -2.57 -0.21 -0.03
CA GLU A 112 -1.18 -0.58 0.23
C GLU A 112 -1.02 -1.43 1.49
N SER A 113 0.18 -2.04 1.60
CA SER A 113 0.64 -2.69 2.81
C SER A 113 0.82 -1.69 3.95
N THR A 114 0.59 -2.14 5.18
CA THR A 114 1.06 -1.43 6.37
C THR A 114 2.59 -1.44 6.38
N VAL A 115 3.21 -0.29 6.67
CA VAL A 115 4.66 -0.13 6.74
C VAL A 115 5.06 0.08 8.19
N LEU A 116 5.79 -0.88 8.74
CA LEU A 116 6.27 -0.90 10.11
C LEU A 116 7.80 -0.79 10.12
N SER A 117 8.33 0.22 10.80
CA SER A 117 9.76 0.33 11.07
C SER A 117 10.12 -0.45 12.34
N MET A 118 11.16 -1.28 12.25
CA MET A 118 11.75 -2.06 13.34
C MET A 118 13.22 -1.65 13.61
N VAL A 119 13.66 -0.51 13.06
CA VAL A 119 15.06 -0.03 13.21
C VAL A 119 15.42 0.30 14.66
N LYS A 120 14.46 0.79 15.43
CA LYS A 120 14.56 1.08 16.88
C LYS A 120 13.27 0.59 17.55
N ASP A 121 12.56 1.52 18.20
CA ASP A 121 11.22 1.22 18.71
C ASP A 121 10.26 1.03 17.55
N PRO A 122 9.34 0.05 17.63
CA PRO A 122 8.38 -0.23 16.57
C PRO A 122 7.50 0.98 16.26
N LYS A 123 7.46 1.38 14.96
CA LYS A 123 6.69 2.54 14.51
C LYS A 123 5.96 2.24 13.21
N ILE A 124 4.66 2.51 13.17
CA ILE A 124 3.91 2.50 11.91
C ILE A 124 4.17 3.80 11.16
N LEU A 125 4.80 3.69 10.00
CA LEU A 125 5.08 4.81 9.11
C LEU A 125 3.95 5.01 8.07
N ARG A 126 3.19 3.96 7.76
CA ARG A 126 2.03 4.02 6.88
C ARG A 126 1.00 3.00 7.34
N LEU A 127 -0.24 3.44 7.54
CA LEU A 127 -1.36 2.52 7.70
C LEU A 127 -1.71 1.87 6.36
N GLY A 128 -2.13 0.62 6.41
CA GLY A 128 -2.55 -0.18 5.27
C GLY A 128 -3.47 -1.31 5.70
N ALA A 129 -3.40 -2.44 5.03
CA ALA A 129 -4.32 -3.56 5.23
C ALA A 129 -4.16 -4.30 6.58
N VAL A 130 -3.05 -4.13 7.29
CA VAL A 130 -2.85 -4.65 8.66
C VAL A 130 -2.99 -3.49 9.65
N SER A 131 -3.86 -3.63 10.63
CA SER A 131 -4.12 -2.58 11.62
C SER A 131 -3.00 -2.48 12.68
N GLN A 132 -2.92 -1.32 13.34
CA GLN A 132 -2.02 -1.12 14.49
C GLN A 132 -2.34 -2.11 15.62
N GLN A 133 -3.63 -2.37 15.86
CA GLN A 133 -4.07 -3.28 16.91
C GLN A 133 -3.53 -4.69 16.67
N GLU A 134 -3.71 -5.25 15.47
CA GLU A 134 -3.20 -6.58 15.11
C GLU A 134 -1.69 -6.71 15.30
N ILE A 135 -0.93 -5.67 14.96
CA ILE A 135 0.52 -5.64 15.17
C ILE A 135 0.84 -5.60 16.67
N SER A 136 0.15 -4.74 17.44
CA SER A 136 0.38 -4.59 18.88
C SER A 136 0.04 -5.85 19.68
N GLU A 137 -0.93 -6.62 19.25
CA GLU A 137 -1.28 -7.92 19.86
C GLU A 137 -0.13 -8.95 19.75
N ILE A 138 0.75 -8.80 18.76
CA ILE A 138 1.87 -9.72 18.50
C ILE A 138 3.17 -9.28 19.16
N ILE A 139 3.52 -7.99 19.04
CA ILE A 139 4.85 -7.51 19.46
C ILE A 139 4.80 -6.48 20.60
N GLY A 140 3.63 -6.22 21.17
CA GLY A 140 3.42 -5.19 22.18
C GLY A 140 3.21 -3.80 21.60
N GLU A 141 3.47 -2.78 22.39
CA GLU A 141 3.19 -1.39 22.02
C GLU A 141 3.91 -0.95 20.74
N VAL A 142 3.13 -0.36 19.83
CA VAL A 142 3.60 0.19 18.56
C VAL A 142 3.11 1.63 18.43
N THR A 143 4.01 2.56 18.23
CA THR A 143 3.65 3.96 18.00
C THR A 143 3.26 4.20 16.55
N ARG A 144 2.49 5.27 16.31
CA ARG A 144 2.19 5.76 14.97
C ARG A 144 2.81 7.12 14.75
N VAL A 145 3.38 7.32 13.59
CA VAL A 145 3.91 8.63 13.17
C VAL A 145 2.84 9.33 12.34
N ASP A 146 2.25 10.40 12.90
CA ASP A 146 1.19 11.17 12.23
C ASP A 146 1.72 12.13 11.15
N SER A 147 3.02 12.43 11.18
CA SER A 147 3.71 13.21 10.14
C SER A 147 5.06 12.57 9.84
N ILE A 148 5.21 12.02 8.64
CA ILE A 148 6.47 11.41 8.21
C ILE A 148 7.47 12.51 7.91
N THR A 149 8.49 12.65 8.74
CA THR A 149 9.70 13.39 8.38
C THR A 149 10.42 12.64 7.27
N GLN A 150 10.87 13.34 6.25
CA GLN A 150 11.33 12.86 4.92
C GLN A 150 12.45 11.80 4.91
N SER A 151 12.96 11.37 6.07
CA SER A 151 14.16 10.53 6.17
C SER A 151 13.91 9.03 6.25
N GLU A 152 12.69 8.57 6.44
CA GLU A 152 12.45 7.17 6.81
C GLU A 152 11.68 6.34 5.77
N SER A 153 11.04 6.95 4.76
CA SER A 153 10.35 6.20 3.70
C SER A 153 10.32 6.94 2.36
N PRO A 154 10.59 6.28 1.22
CA PRO A 154 10.38 6.86 -0.10
C PRO A 154 8.90 7.21 -0.32
N GLY A 155 8.60 8.34 -0.98
CA GLY A 155 7.24 8.68 -1.42
C GLY A 155 6.45 9.60 -0.50
N THR A 156 7.06 10.27 0.48
CA THR A 156 6.36 11.12 1.44
C THR A 156 6.37 12.62 1.12
N LYS A 157 6.80 13.02 -0.09
CA LYS A 157 6.86 14.42 -0.50
C LYS A 157 5.57 14.86 -1.20
N GLY A 158 4.83 15.80 -0.61
CA GLY A 158 3.72 16.51 -1.25
C GLY A 158 2.39 15.74 -1.24
N LYS A 159 1.53 16.02 -2.24
CA LYS A 159 0.26 15.29 -2.43
C LYS A 159 0.56 13.83 -2.76
N HIS A 160 0.01 12.92 -1.99
CA HIS A 160 0.14 11.47 -2.18
C HIS A 160 -1.25 10.84 -2.26
N TYR A 161 -1.43 9.81 -3.10
CA TYR A 161 -2.71 9.15 -3.35
C TYR A 161 -3.81 10.09 -3.84
N ALA A 162 -3.43 11.20 -4.47
CA ALA A 162 -4.40 12.17 -4.94
C ALA A 162 -5.02 11.70 -6.27
N PRO A 163 -6.34 11.58 -6.39
CA PRO A 163 -6.98 11.35 -7.68
C PRO A 163 -6.81 12.56 -8.59
N LYS A 164 -6.92 12.35 -9.91
CA LYS A 164 -6.91 13.45 -10.90
C LYS A 164 -8.06 14.42 -10.66
N THR A 165 -9.21 13.90 -10.26
CA THR A 165 -10.40 14.68 -9.89
C THR A 165 -10.36 15.06 -8.42
N LYS A 166 -10.75 16.29 -8.09
CA LYS A 166 -10.79 16.75 -6.70
C LYS A 166 -11.74 15.88 -5.87
N LEU A 167 -11.21 15.24 -4.83
CA LEU A 167 -11.98 14.48 -3.85
C LEU A 167 -12.28 15.36 -2.62
N VAL A 168 -13.52 15.36 -2.17
CA VAL A 168 -13.95 16.10 -0.97
C VAL A 168 -14.78 15.16 -0.09
N LEU A 169 -14.36 15.02 1.18
CA LEU A 169 -15.17 14.33 2.17
C LEU A 169 -16.28 15.28 2.66
N ARG A 170 -17.52 14.82 2.64
CA ARG A 170 -18.69 15.57 3.09
C ARG A 170 -19.54 14.73 4.03
N ASN A 171 -20.12 15.40 5.03
CA ASN A 171 -21.22 14.82 5.78
C ASN A 171 -22.50 14.85 4.94
N ARG A 172 -23.39 13.88 5.13
CA ARG A 172 -24.65 13.79 4.37
C ARG A 172 -25.47 15.10 4.42
N LYS A 173 -25.38 15.85 5.51
CA LYS A 173 -26.06 17.15 5.68
C LYS A 173 -25.45 18.30 4.87
N GLU A 174 -24.22 18.12 4.38
CA GLU A 174 -23.45 19.12 3.64
C GLU A 174 -23.42 18.86 2.14
N ILE A 175 -24.25 17.93 1.67
CA ILE A 175 -24.36 17.61 0.24
C ILE A 175 -25.04 18.79 -0.44
N VAL A 176 -24.25 19.49 -1.26
CA VAL A 176 -24.77 20.57 -2.11
C VAL A 176 -25.25 19.97 -3.41
N GLN A 177 -26.46 20.30 -3.84
CA GLN A 177 -26.94 19.93 -5.15
C GLN A 177 -26.05 20.57 -6.22
N ASP A 178 -25.25 19.77 -6.89
CA ASP A 178 -24.48 20.22 -8.05
C ASP A 178 -25.36 20.15 -9.30
N THR A 179 -25.91 21.30 -9.68
CA THR A 179 -26.78 21.45 -10.84
C THR A 179 -26.05 21.21 -12.17
N ASN A 180 -24.71 21.13 -12.16
CA ASN A 180 -23.91 20.98 -13.37
C ASN A 180 -23.55 19.52 -13.70
N ASN A 181 -24.01 18.53 -12.93
CA ASN A 181 -23.77 17.10 -13.12
C ASN A 181 -22.28 16.69 -13.30
N LYS A 182 -21.35 17.47 -12.69
CA LYS A 182 -19.91 17.19 -12.73
C LYS A 182 -19.39 16.49 -11.47
N THR A 183 -20.29 16.20 -10.53
CA THR A 183 -19.94 15.57 -9.23
C THR A 183 -20.39 14.12 -9.25
N VAL A 184 -19.49 13.22 -8.87
CA VAL A 184 -19.79 11.81 -8.60
C VAL A 184 -19.71 11.58 -7.09
N TYR A 185 -20.73 10.94 -6.54
CA TYR A 185 -20.79 10.63 -5.11
C TYR A 185 -20.41 9.19 -4.85
N LEU A 186 -19.46 8.96 -3.96
CA LEU A 186 -19.18 7.64 -3.39
C LEU A 186 -20.08 7.46 -2.17
N LEU A 187 -21.07 6.60 -2.29
CA LEU A 187 -22.06 6.36 -1.24
C LEU A 187 -21.92 4.96 -0.67
N LEU A 188 -22.22 4.79 0.60
CA LEU A 188 -22.33 3.45 1.17
C LEU A 188 -23.58 2.75 0.61
N GLU A 189 -23.51 1.44 0.41
CA GLU A 189 -24.62 0.61 -0.05
C GLU A 189 -25.91 0.90 0.70
N GLY A 190 -27.00 1.13 -0.04
CA GLY A 190 -28.31 1.49 0.49
C GLY A 190 -28.50 2.99 0.76
N ASP A 191 -27.47 3.82 0.57
CA ASP A 191 -27.63 5.27 0.57
C ASP A 191 -27.90 5.77 -0.84
N GLU A 192 -28.78 6.77 -0.98
CA GLU A 192 -29.18 7.32 -2.29
C GLU A 192 -29.13 8.85 -2.25
N ILE A 193 -28.77 9.45 -3.39
CA ILE A 193 -28.91 10.87 -3.68
C ILE A 193 -29.58 10.99 -5.05
N ALA A 194 -30.79 11.53 -5.05
CA ALA A 194 -31.56 11.66 -6.28
C ALA A 194 -30.91 12.65 -7.26
N GLY A 195 -30.92 12.29 -8.55
CA GLY A 195 -30.48 13.17 -9.64
C GLY A 195 -28.98 13.32 -9.82
N HIS A 196 -28.14 12.46 -9.18
CA HIS A 196 -26.69 12.52 -9.27
C HIS A 196 -26.06 11.18 -9.70
N TYR A 197 -24.88 11.25 -10.29
CA TYR A 197 -24.05 10.08 -10.54
C TYR A 197 -23.50 9.54 -9.23
N THR A 198 -23.72 8.27 -8.97
CA THR A 198 -23.30 7.62 -7.71
C THR A 198 -22.52 6.36 -7.97
N ILE A 199 -21.52 6.09 -7.14
CA ILE A 199 -20.82 4.81 -7.06
C ILE A 199 -21.13 4.23 -5.69
N GLN A 200 -21.78 3.07 -5.67
CA GLN A 200 -22.10 2.35 -4.43
C GLN A 200 -20.85 1.68 -3.87
N MET A 201 -20.51 2.01 -2.64
CA MET A 201 -19.36 1.48 -1.91
C MET A 201 -19.82 0.52 -0.82
N PRO A 202 -19.15 -0.63 -0.63
CA PRO A 202 -19.52 -1.59 0.40
C PRO A 202 -19.51 -0.99 1.81
N ARG A 203 -20.40 -1.43 2.70
CA ARG A 203 -20.40 -1.03 4.11
C ARG A 203 -19.31 -1.73 4.92
N ASN A 204 -18.85 -2.89 4.48
CA ASN A 204 -17.73 -3.59 5.10
C ASN A 204 -16.42 -2.86 4.78
N ALA A 205 -15.62 -2.55 5.80
CA ALA A 205 -14.40 -1.76 5.67
C ALA A 205 -13.35 -2.40 4.74
N THR A 206 -13.20 -3.72 4.78
CA THR A 206 -12.26 -4.46 3.92
C THR A 206 -12.68 -4.39 2.46
N GLU A 207 -13.96 -4.64 2.15
CA GLU A 207 -14.48 -4.55 0.78
C GLU A 207 -14.52 -3.09 0.29
N TYR A 208 -14.75 -2.13 1.19
CA TYR A 208 -14.65 -0.71 0.87
C TYR A 208 -13.22 -0.34 0.43
N ALA A 209 -12.22 -0.72 1.23
CA ALA A 209 -10.82 -0.49 0.94
C ALA A 209 -10.41 -1.09 -0.41
N LYS A 210 -10.84 -2.32 -0.68
CA LYS A 210 -10.58 -3.02 -1.95
C LYS A 210 -11.12 -2.27 -3.18
N LYS A 211 -12.27 -1.63 -3.05
CA LYS A 211 -12.94 -0.90 -4.14
C LYS A 211 -12.47 0.55 -4.27
N LEU A 212 -11.94 1.14 -3.20
CA LEU A 212 -11.72 2.59 -3.09
C LEU A 212 -10.85 3.16 -4.22
N TYR A 213 -9.65 2.62 -4.44
CA TYR A 213 -8.75 3.16 -5.46
C TYR A 213 -9.28 3.00 -6.88
N GLY A 214 -9.98 1.90 -7.15
CA GLY A 214 -10.68 1.72 -8.43
C GLY A 214 -11.81 2.72 -8.64
N ALA A 215 -12.51 3.10 -7.58
CA ALA A 215 -13.63 4.03 -7.65
C ALA A 215 -13.21 5.50 -7.82
N ILE A 216 -12.00 5.87 -7.38
CA ILE A 216 -11.50 7.26 -7.45
C ILE A 216 -10.51 7.50 -8.59
N ARG A 217 -10.17 6.48 -9.37
CA ARG A 217 -9.39 6.58 -10.62
C ARG A 217 -10.27 6.94 -11.81
#